data_b56186a794a1535776f17fb946f0af68
#
_entry.id   b56186a794a1535776f17fb946f0af68
#
_cell.length_a   1.000
_cell.length_b   1.000
_cell.length_c   1.000
_cell.angle_alpha   90.00
_cell.angle_beta   90.00
_cell.angle_gamma   90.00
#
_symmetry.space_group_name_H-M   'P 1'
#
loop_
_entity.id
_entity.type
_entity.pdbx_description
1 polymer ?
#
loop_
_entity_poly.entity_id
_entity_poly.type
_entity_poly.pdbx_seq_one_letter_code
_entity_poly.pdbx_strand_id
1 'polypeptide(L)'
;MQIRQAETARDMLDIFATRRAVFHLEQGISLDREIDDIDFAKGTIHLLGEDASGTIAAARISPPKIGIPTDLAEMFPQLPRDTITGKLGRFAVLPAARGCGNGKELVWGAERLALNSWGSSEGGGVVLLQVAAQAPVIGFYQKLGYQLIPSRDPYLDAGIDHRDLVKLVEPQASVVQFPGRWL
;
A
#
# COMPACT_ATOMS: atom_id res chain seq x y z
N MET A 1 12.86 0.22 10.83
CA MET A 1 11.60 -0.51 11.07
C MET A 1 11.63 -1.82 10.27
N GLN A 2 11.14 -2.91 10.82
CA GLN A 2 10.94 -4.18 10.09
C GLN A 2 9.48 -4.24 9.62
N ILE A 3 9.27 -4.61 8.35
CA ILE A 3 7.92 -4.79 7.76
C ILE A 3 7.67 -6.27 7.56
N ARG A 4 6.52 -6.74 8.02
CA ARG A 4 6.05 -8.12 7.78
C ARG A 4 4.54 -8.18 7.59
N GLN A 5 4.07 -9.28 7.04
CA GLN A 5 2.65 -9.60 6.99
C GLN A 5 2.15 -10.06 8.37
N ALA A 6 0.90 -9.74 8.67
CA ALA A 6 0.21 -10.26 9.86
C ALA A 6 -0.12 -11.75 9.67
N GLU A 7 0.16 -12.56 10.69
CA GLU A 7 -0.06 -14.01 10.65
C GLU A 7 -0.91 -14.49 11.83
N THR A 8 -1.00 -13.70 12.90
CA THR A 8 -1.63 -14.10 14.15
C THR A 8 -2.78 -13.15 14.54
N ALA A 9 -3.66 -13.62 15.42
CA ALA A 9 -4.67 -12.77 16.05
C ALA A 9 -4.05 -11.62 16.83
N ARG A 10 -2.87 -11.82 17.44
CA ARG A 10 -2.14 -10.76 18.12
C ARG A 10 -1.71 -9.68 17.15
N ASP A 11 -1.18 -10.03 15.99
CA ASP A 11 -0.81 -9.07 14.96
C ASP A 11 -2.01 -8.21 14.54
N MET A 12 -3.18 -8.81 14.38
CA MET A 12 -4.40 -8.08 14.03
C MET A 12 -4.81 -7.10 15.11
N LEU A 13 -4.70 -7.47 16.39
CA LEU A 13 -4.96 -6.55 17.51
C LEU A 13 -3.99 -5.36 17.49
N ASP A 14 -2.71 -5.59 17.25
CA ASP A 14 -1.70 -4.54 17.22
C ASP A 14 -1.90 -3.61 16.00
N ILE A 15 -2.30 -4.16 14.85
CA ILE A 15 -2.70 -3.38 13.66
C ILE A 15 -3.89 -2.48 13.98
N PHE A 16 -4.96 -3.03 14.53
CA PHE A 16 -6.17 -2.25 14.84
C PHE A 16 -5.89 -1.20 15.93
N ALA A 17 -5.04 -1.52 16.91
CA ALA A 17 -4.61 -0.53 17.90
C ALA A 17 -3.84 0.64 17.26
N THR A 18 -2.91 0.34 16.34
CA THR A 18 -2.13 1.35 15.60
C THR A 18 -3.03 2.21 14.71
N ARG A 19 -3.95 1.59 13.95
CA ARG A 19 -4.91 2.26 13.07
C ARG A 19 -5.87 3.13 13.88
N ARG A 20 -6.37 2.61 15.01
CA ARG A 20 -7.22 3.38 15.94
C ARG A 20 -6.50 4.62 16.45
N ALA A 21 -5.23 4.51 16.83
CA ALA A 21 -4.47 5.66 17.31
C ALA A 21 -4.39 6.78 16.26
N VAL A 22 -4.18 6.43 15.00
CA VAL A 22 -4.02 7.41 13.91
C VAL A 22 -5.37 7.87 13.36
N PHE A 23 -6.25 6.96 12.98
CA PHE A 23 -7.48 7.34 12.26
C PHE A 23 -8.58 7.80 13.22
N HIS A 24 -8.77 7.13 14.35
CA HIS A 24 -9.82 7.50 15.30
C HIS A 24 -9.39 8.58 16.28
N LEU A 25 -8.30 8.37 17.02
CA LEU A 25 -7.92 9.28 18.10
C LEU A 25 -7.28 10.58 17.58
N GLU A 26 -6.52 10.53 16.49
CA GLU A 26 -5.88 11.72 15.92
C GLU A 26 -6.75 12.41 14.86
N GLN A 27 -7.33 11.64 13.91
CA GLN A 27 -8.08 12.22 12.78
C GLN A 27 -9.60 12.29 13.02
N GLY A 28 -10.12 11.72 14.13
CA GLY A 28 -11.55 11.77 14.46
C GLY A 28 -12.46 10.89 13.61
N ILE A 29 -11.90 9.95 12.82
CA ILE A 29 -12.69 9.01 12.01
C ILE A 29 -13.38 8.02 12.94
N SER A 30 -14.69 7.79 12.74
CA SER A 30 -15.45 6.84 13.54
C SER A 30 -14.98 5.40 13.34
N LEU A 31 -15.05 4.57 14.39
CA LEU A 31 -14.53 3.19 14.37
C LEU A 31 -15.24 2.29 13.36
N ASP A 32 -16.54 2.47 13.14
CA ASP A 32 -17.35 1.76 12.16
C ASP A 32 -16.92 2.04 10.70
N ARG A 33 -16.25 3.17 10.46
CA ARG A 33 -15.66 3.49 9.16
C ARG A 33 -14.22 3.04 9.04
N GLU A 34 -13.52 2.90 10.16
CA GLU A 34 -12.11 2.55 10.18
C GLU A 34 -11.91 1.04 9.96
N ILE A 35 -12.74 0.20 10.62
CA ILE A 35 -12.76 -1.25 10.44
C ILE A 35 -13.95 -1.61 9.57
N ASP A 36 -13.71 -2.32 8.46
CA ASP A 36 -14.71 -2.67 7.47
C ASP A 36 -14.59 -4.14 7.02
N ASP A 37 -15.55 -4.62 6.22
CA ASP A 37 -15.59 -6.01 5.72
C ASP A 37 -14.36 -6.39 4.91
N ILE A 38 -13.65 -5.42 4.31
CA ILE A 38 -12.42 -5.69 3.57
C ILE A 38 -11.32 -6.19 4.52
N ASP A 39 -11.34 -5.79 5.79
CA ASP A 39 -10.36 -6.27 6.76
C ASP A 39 -10.40 -7.79 6.95
N PHE A 40 -11.57 -8.40 6.72
CA PHE A 40 -11.83 -9.82 6.90
C PHE A 40 -12.02 -10.57 5.58
N ALA A 41 -11.95 -9.86 4.45
CA ALA A 41 -12.13 -10.47 3.14
C ALA A 41 -10.97 -11.40 2.80
N LYS A 42 -11.28 -12.57 2.21
CA LYS A 42 -10.27 -13.51 1.75
C LYS A 42 -9.33 -12.83 0.73
N GLY A 43 -8.03 -12.93 0.98
CA GLY A 43 -7.01 -12.33 0.12
C GLY A 43 -6.59 -10.92 0.55
N THR A 44 -7.19 -10.35 1.59
CA THR A 44 -6.66 -9.13 2.23
C THR A 44 -5.32 -9.44 2.87
N ILE A 45 -4.35 -8.56 2.65
CA ILE A 45 -3.03 -8.64 3.28
C ILE A 45 -2.93 -7.47 4.27
N HIS A 46 -2.66 -7.80 5.52
CA HIS A 46 -2.35 -6.82 6.55
C HIS A 46 -0.85 -6.79 6.82
N LEU A 47 -0.31 -5.59 6.97
CA LEU A 47 1.09 -5.37 7.29
C LEU A 47 1.24 -4.66 8.61
N LEU A 48 2.29 -5.04 9.35
CA LEU A 48 2.80 -4.24 10.45
C LEU A 48 4.24 -3.81 10.18
N GLY A 49 4.55 -2.62 10.71
CA GLY A 49 5.91 -2.12 10.82
C GLY A 49 6.29 -2.08 12.30
N GLU A 50 7.37 -2.75 12.66
CA GLU A 50 7.80 -2.94 14.04
C GLU A 50 9.20 -2.39 14.28
N ASP A 51 9.43 -1.89 15.48
CA ASP A 51 10.75 -1.58 16.02
C ASP A 51 10.91 -2.15 17.43
N ALA A 52 11.93 -1.74 18.15
CA ALA A 52 12.19 -2.21 19.51
C ALA A 52 11.06 -1.89 20.52
N SER A 53 10.18 -0.93 20.22
CA SER A 53 9.04 -0.56 21.05
C SER A 53 7.76 -1.32 20.72
N GLY A 54 7.74 -2.12 19.65
CA GLY A 54 6.60 -2.89 19.17
C GLY A 54 6.07 -2.37 17.83
N THR A 55 4.76 -2.55 17.58
CA THR A 55 4.12 -2.13 16.33
C THR A 55 3.94 -0.61 16.29
N ILE A 56 4.58 0.04 15.32
CA ILE A 56 4.58 1.50 15.13
C ILE A 56 3.91 1.93 13.83
N ALA A 57 3.63 0.99 12.94
CA ALA A 57 2.99 1.27 11.66
C ALA A 57 2.10 0.10 11.23
N ALA A 58 1.05 0.41 10.47
CA ALA A 58 0.14 -0.57 9.91
C ALA A 58 -0.31 -0.16 8.50
N ALA A 59 -0.62 -1.15 7.66
CA ALA A 59 -1.22 -0.96 6.35
C ALA A 59 -2.10 -2.14 5.96
N ARG A 60 -2.97 -1.93 4.97
CA ARG A 60 -3.81 -2.97 4.37
C ARG A 60 -3.67 -2.94 2.86
N ILE A 61 -3.58 -4.11 2.26
CA ILE A 61 -3.74 -4.30 0.83
C ILE A 61 -5.04 -5.08 0.63
N SER A 62 -5.99 -4.48 -0.09
CA SER A 62 -7.28 -5.12 -0.39
C SER A 62 -7.08 -6.34 -1.30
N PRO A 63 -8.03 -7.30 -1.33
CA PRO A 63 -7.94 -8.45 -2.22
C PRO A 63 -7.63 -8.05 -3.66
N PRO A 64 -6.79 -8.79 -4.38
CA PRO A 64 -6.45 -8.48 -5.76
C PRO A 64 -7.67 -8.63 -6.67
N LYS A 65 -7.68 -7.84 -7.74
CA LYS A 65 -8.64 -7.98 -8.83
C LYS A 65 -7.89 -8.32 -10.10
N ILE A 66 -8.40 -9.29 -10.85
CA ILE A 66 -7.90 -9.60 -12.18
C ILE A 66 -8.53 -8.61 -13.16
N GLY A 67 -7.69 -7.96 -13.94
CA GLY A 67 -8.11 -6.99 -14.94
C GLY A 67 -7.83 -5.53 -14.55
N ILE A 68 -7.64 -4.71 -15.59
CA ILE A 68 -7.34 -3.29 -15.47
C ILE A 68 -8.64 -2.49 -15.69
N PRO A 69 -9.07 -1.61 -14.77
CA PRO A 69 -10.13 -0.64 -15.01
C PRO A 69 -9.86 0.18 -16.27
N THR A 70 -10.92 0.58 -16.99
CA THR A 70 -10.80 1.26 -18.30
C THR A 70 -9.93 2.51 -18.22
N ASP A 71 -10.10 3.33 -17.21
CA ASP A 71 -9.34 4.55 -16.98
C ASP A 71 -7.84 4.29 -16.73
N LEU A 72 -7.51 3.17 -16.11
CA LEU A 72 -6.11 2.76 -15.93
C LEU A 72 -5.54 2.10 -17.20
N ALA A 73 -6.37 1.42 -18.00
CA ALA A 73 -5.94 0.86 -19.28
C ALA A 73 -5.53 1.96 -20.27
N GLU A 74 -6.13 3.15 -20.18
CA GLU A 74 -5.73 4.32 -20.96
C GLU A 74 -4.37 4.88 -20.52
N MET A 75 -4.08 4.82 -19.22
CA MET A 75 -2.77 5.24 -18.68
C MET A 75 -1.65 4.24 -18.95
N PHE A 76 -1.98 2.95 -19.07
CA PHE A 76 -1.03 1.85 -19.23
C PHE A 76 -1.43 0.94 -20.41
N PRO A 77 -1.50 1.47 -21.66
CA PRO A 77 -1.99 0.73 -22.82
C PRO A 77 -1.12 -0.48 -23.21
N GLN A 78 0.11 -0.53 -22.72
CA GLN A 78 1.06 -1.63 -22.98
C GLN A 78 0.82 -2.85 -22.08
N LEU A 79 0.01 -2.73 -21.02
CA LEU A 79 -0.20 -3.82 -20.09
C LEU A 79 -1.26 -4.81 -20.59
N PRO A 80 -1.09 -6.12 -20.32
CA PRO A 80 -2.13 -7.12 -20.56
C PRO A 80 -3.44 -6.79 -19.83
N ARG A 81 -4.58 -7.11 -20.46
CA ARG A 81 -5.91 -6.82 -19.90
C ARG A 81 -6.19 -7.53 -18.58
N ASP A 82 -5.55 -8.64 -18.33
CA ASP A 82 -5.65 -9.46 -17.13
C ASP A 82 -4.61 -9.10 -16.07
N THR A 83 -3.86 -8.02 -16.25
CA THR A 83 -2.92 -7.52 -15.23
C THR A 83 -3.64 -7.36 -13.88
N ILE A 84 -3.00 -7.86 -12.84
CA ILE A 84 -3.56 -7.81 -11.49
C ILE A 84 -3.51 -6.37 -10.95
N THR A 85 -4.62 -5.94 -10.38
CA THR A 85 -4.74 -4.66 -9.69
C THR A 85 -4.99 -4.86 -8.21
N GLY A 86 -4.41 -4.01 -7.38
CA GLY A 86 -4.63 -3.97 -5.93
C GLY A 86 -4.87 -2.56 -5.43
N LYS A 87 -5.48 -2.45 -4.24
CA LYS A 87 -5.67 -1.16 -3.58
C LYS A 87 -4.94 -1.16 -2.24
N LEU A 88 -4.04 -0.21 -2.07
CA LEU A 88 -3.38 0.07 -0.81
C LEU A 88 -4.25 1.01 0.03
N GLY A 89 -4.35 0.74 1.31
CA GLY A 89 -5.12 1.57 2.23
C GLY A 89 -4.73 1.38 3.68
N ARG A 90 -5.38 2.14 4.55
CA ARG A 90 -5.17 2.06 6.00
C ARG A 90 -3.71 2.24 6.42
N PHE A 91 -2.95 3.07 5.67
CA PHE A 91 -1.57 3.40 6.02
C PHE A 91 -1.55 4.30 7.26
N ALA A 92 -1.09 3.76 8.36
CA ALA A 92 -0.97 4.42 9.65
C ALA A 92 0.48 4.32 10.14
N VAL A 93 1.06 5.44 10.56
CA VAL A 93 2.34 5.50 11.26
C VAL A 93 2.13 6.33 12.51
N LEU A 94 2.45 5.77 13.67
CA LEU A 94 2.30 6.47 14.95
C LEU A 94 3.06 7.80 14.94
N PRO A 95 2.52 8.88 15.54
CA PRO A 95 3.12 10.21 15.51
C PRO A 95 4.62 10.23 15.89
N ALA A 96 4.99 9.51 16.94
CA ALA A 96 6.38 9.43 17.41
C ALA A 96 7.34 8.74 16.42
N ALA A 97 6.79 7.97 15.45
CA ALA A 97 7.57 7.24 14.45
C ALA A 97 7.59 7.93 13.07
N ARG A 98 7.04 9.14 12.95
CA ARG A 98 7.04 9.92 11.70
C ARG A 98 8.36 10.69 11.51
N GLY A 99 8.60 11.13 10.27
CA GLY A 99 9.75 11.99 9.94
C GLY A 99 11.07 11.26 9.70
N CYS A 100 11.17 9.96 10.03
CA CYS A 100 12.39 9.16 9.87
C CYS A 100 12.33 8.13 8.71
N GLY A 101 11.37 8.27 7.78
CA GLY A 101 11.27 7.42 6.60
C GLY A 101 10.35 6.20 6.75
N ASN A 102 9.79 5.93 7.92
CA ASN A 102 8.95 4.76 8.18
C ASN A 102 7.74 4.64 7.24
N GLY A 103 7.09 5.75 6.87
CA GLY A 103 6.01 5.74 5.89
C GLY A 103 6.45 5.24 4.52
N LYS A 104 7.63 5.63 4.07
CA LYS A 104 8.23 5.17 2.81
C LYS A 104 8.53 3.67 2.87
N GLU A 105 9.14 3.20 3.94
CA GLU A 105 9.43 1.78 4.15
C GLU A 105 8.14 0.94 4.16
N LEU A 106 7.06 1.46 4.77
CA LEU A 106 5.76 0.78 4.81
C LEU A 106 5.16 0.63 3.40
N VAL A 107 5.21 1.69 2.58
CA VAL A 107 4.74 1.62 1.18
C VAL A 107 5.56 0.63 0.37
N TRP A 108 6.89 0.68 0.45
CA TRP A 108 7.76 -0.28 -0.23
C TRP A 108 7.54 -1.72 0.24
N GLY A 109 7.29 -1.92 1.54
CA GLY A 109 6.93 -3.22 2.09
C GLY A 109 5.63 -3.76 1.49
N ALA A 110 4.61 -2.89 1.36
CA ALA A 110 3.34 -3.24 0.75
C ALA A 110 3.48 -3.57 -0.75
N GLU A 111 4.23 -2.77 -1.49
CA GLU A 111 4.54 -3.02 -2.91
C GLU A 111 5.22 -4.39 -3.10
N ARG A 112 6.24 -4.68 -2.30
CA ARG A 112 6.96 -5.95 -2.36
C ARG A 112 6.07 -7.15 -2.02
N LEU A 113 5.23 -7.02 -0.98
CA LEU A 113 4.31 -8.11 -0.62
C LEU A 113 3.24 -8.34 -1.69
N ALA A 114 2.67 -7.29 -2.26
CA ALA A 114 1.72 -7.40 -3.37
C ALA A 114 2.38 -8.09 -4.58
N LEU A 115 3.57 -7.65 -4.97
CA LEU A 115 4.31 -8.22 -6.09
C LEU A 115 4.64 -9.70 -5.86
N ASN A 116 5.14 -10.07 -4.67
CA ASN A 116 5.47 -11.44 -4.33
C ASN A 116 4.23 -12.35 -4.27
N SER A 117 3.10 -11.81 -3.80
CA SER A 117 1.87 -12.60 -3.66
C SER A 117 1.13 -12.78 -4.99
N TRP A 118 1.24 -11.84 -5.92
CA TRP A 118 0.39 -11.77 -7.11
C TRP A 118 1.17 -11.67 -8.42
N GLY A 119 2.42 -11.21 -8.39
CA GLY A 119 3.23 -10.97 -9.59
C GLY A 119 3.76 -12.22 -10.30
N SER A 120 3.60 -13.41 -9.73
CA SER A 120 4.12 -14.68 -10.28
C SER A 120 3.16 -15.36 -11.27
N SER A 121 1.99 -14.80 -11.56
CA SER A 121 1.09 -15.29 -12.61
C SER A 121 1.61 -14.90 -14.01
N GLU A 122 1.17 -15.60 -15.04
CA GLU A 122 1.63 -15.53 -16.44
C GLU A 122 1.64 -14.14 -17.10
N GLY A 123 1.17 -13.09 -16.39
CA GLY A 123 1.11 -11.69 -16.84
C GLY A 123 2.40 -10.87 -16.70
N GLY A 124 3.58 -11.48 -16.66
CA GLY A 124 4.87 -10.76 -16.70
C GLY A 124 5.36 -10.22 -15.35
N GLY A 125 4.75 -10.62 -14.23
CA GLY A 125 5.28 -10.32 -12.90
C GLY A 125 5.01 -8.90 -12.38
N VAL A 126 4.11 -8.15 -13.00
CA VAL A 126 3.79 -6.76 -12.60
C VAL A 126 2.43 -6.65 -11.91
N VAL A 127 2.26 -5.61 -11.09
CA VAL A 127 1.00 -5.31 -10.39
C VAL A 127 0.71 -3.81 -10.49
N LEU A 128 -0.53 -3.43 -10.80
CA LEU A 128 -0.98 -2.05 -10.66
C LEU A 128 -1.54 -1.81 -9.26
N LEU A 129 -0.88 -0.96 -8.49
CA LEU A 129 -1.32 -0.59 -7.15
C LEU A 129 -1.93 0.80 -7.12
N GLN A 130 -3.14 0.89 -6.61
CA GLN A 130 -3.86 2.14 -6.42
C GLN A 130 -3.84 2.56 -4.96
N VAL A 131 -3.89 3.85 -4.69
CA VAL A 131 -4.03 4.42 -3.35
C VAL A 131 -4.99 5.60 -3.38
N ALA A 132 -5.93 5.65 -2.44
CA ALA A 132 -6.72 6.83 -2.14
C ALA A 132 -5.93 7.67 -1.12
N ALA A 133 -5.31 8.74 -1.59
CA ALA A 133 -4.45 9.58 -0.76
C ALA A 133 -5.20 10.82 -0.27
N GLN A 134 -5.13 11.09 1.02
CA GLN A 134 -5.55 12.36 1.60
C GLN A 134 -4.74 13.51 0.98
N ALA A 135 -5.36 14.64 0.73
CA ALA A 135 -4.74 15.78 0.05
C ALA A 135 -3.34 16.18 0.59
N PRO A 136 -3.09 16.23 1.91
CA PRO A 136 -1.78 16.59 2.44
C PRO A 136 -0.65 15.61 2.11
N VAL A 137 -0.98 14.34 1.78
CA VAL A 137 0.03 13.29 1.52
C VAL A 137 0.16 12.89 0.05
N ILE A 138 -0.53 13.56 -0.87
CA ILE A 138 -0.41 13.31 -2.31
C ILE A 138 1.06 13.41 -2.77
N GLY A 139 1.75 14.50 -2.40
CA GLY A 139 3.15 14.71 -2.75
C GLY A 139 4.10 13.66 -2.18
N PHE A 140 3.76 13.01 -1.07
CA PHE A 140 4.50 11.88 -0.55
C PHE A 140 4.41 10.67 -1.48
N TYR A 141 3.22 10.30 -1.92
CA TYR A 141 3.03 9.19 -2.87
C TYR A 141 3.64 9.48 -4.24
N GLN A 142 3.55 10.73 -4.72
CA GLN A 142 4.19 11.14 -5.99
C GLN A 142 5.72 10.94 -5.95
N LYS A 143 6.38 11.27 -4.83
CA LYS A 143 7.81 11.01 -4.63
C LYS A 143 8.17 9.51 -4.63
N LEU A 144 7.20 8.64 -4.38
CA LEU A 144 7.34 7.19 -4.44
C LEU A 144 6.98 6.60 -5.81
N GLY A 145 6.68 7.46 -6.80
CA GLY A 145 6.39 7.06 -8.18
C GLY A 145 4.91 6.81 -8.47
N TYR A 146 4.01 7.15 -7.55
CA TYR A 146 2.57 7.13 -7.82
C TYR A 146 2.16 8.33 -8.66
N GLN A 147 1.28 8.12 -9.62
CA GLN A 147 0.73 9.15 -10.50
C GLN A 147 -0.75 9.36 -10.19
N LEU A 148 -1.22 10.60 -10.21
CA LEU A 148 -2.64 10.92 -10.13
C LEU A 148 -3.37 10.23 -11.30
N ILE A 149 -4.57 9.74 -11.04
CA ILE A 149 -5.47 9.22 -12.09
C ILE A 149 -6.28 10.41 -12.62
N PRO A 150 -6.00 10.92 -13.83
CA PRO A 150 -6.57 12.19 -14.31
C PRO A 150 -8.09 12.16 -14.48
N SER A 151 -8.65 10.99 -14.81
CA SER A 151 -10.08 10.76 -15.02
C SER A 151 -10.91 10.69 -13.73
N ARG A 152 -10.27 10.72 -12.55
CA ARG A 152 -10.95 10.69 -11.26
C ARG A 152 -10.85 12.02 -10.56
N ASP A 153 -12.00 12.64 -10.32
CA ASP A 153 -12.09 13.88 -9.59
C ASP A 153 -11.71 13.74 -8.12
N PRO A 154 -11.29 14.83 -7.45
CA PRO A 154 -11.18 14.85 -5.99
C PRO A 154 -12.52 14.52 -5.33
N TYR A 155 -12.47 13.84 -4.20
CA TYR A 155 -13.68 13.48 -3.45
C TYR A 155 -13.45 13.57 -1.94
N LEU A 156 -14.56 13.69 -1.20
CA LEU A 156 -14.54 13.63 0.26
C LEU A 156 -14.76 12.20 0.73
N ASP A 157 -13.87 11.70 1.58
CA ASP A 157 -14.07 10.48 2.37
C ASP A 157 -13.86 10.79 3.85
N ALA A 158 -14.84 10.48 4.68
CA ALA A 158 -14.87 10.87 6.10
C ALA A 158 -14.64 12.38 6.34
N GLY A 159 -15.06 13.25 5.41
CA GLY A 159 -14.86 14.71 5.50
C GLY A 159 -13.44 15.18 5.12
N ILE A 160 -12.58 14.29 4.65
CA ILE A 160 -11.21 14.59 4.24
C ILE A 160 -11.11 14.51 2.73
N ASP A 161 -10.47 15.50 2.10
CA ASP A 161 -10.22 15.51 0.66
C ASP A 161 -9.25 14.40 0.25
N HIS A 162 -9.65 13.62 -0.77
CA HIS A 162 -8.85 12.53 -1.33
C HIS A 162 -8.66 12.65 -2.84
N ARG A 163 -7.56 12.07 -3.32
CA ARG A 163 -7.29 11.81 -4.74
C ARG A 163 -6.81 10.38 -4.91
N ASP A 164 -7.21 9.78 -6.02
CA ASP A 164 -6.71 8.45 -6.40
C ASP A 164 -5.40 8.57 -7.18
N LEU A 165 -4.43 7.77 -6.78
CA LEU A 165 -3.16 7.60 -7.48
C LEU A 165 -2.94 6.13 -7.81
N VAL A 166 -2.08 5.89 -8.81
CA VAL A 166 -1.71 4.55 -9.27
C VAL A 166 -0.21 4.47 -9.54
N LYS A 167 0.34 3.28 -9.33
CA LYS A 167 1.72 2.94 -9.68
C LYS A 167 1.78 1.55 -10.28
N LEU A 168 2.54 1.40 -11.36
CA LEU A 168 2.98 0.11 -11.85
C LEU A 168 4.16 -0.35 -10.98
N VAL A 169 4.00 -1.50 -10.34
CA VAL A 169 5.06 -2.13 -9.55
C VAL A 169 5.60 -3.32 -10.33
N GLU A 170 6.89 -3.27 -10.58
CA GLU A 170 7.63 -4.26 -11.35
C GLU A 170 8.69 -4.94 -10.48
N PRO A 171 9.09 -6.18 -10.80
CA PRO A 171 10.26 -6.80 -10.17
C PRO A 171 11.47 -5.89 -10.37
N GLN A 172 12.15 -5.54 -9.30
CA GLN A 172 13.44 -4.86 -9.44
C GLN A 172 14.41 -5.82 -10.14
N ALA A 173 14.99 -5.40 -11.26
CA ALA A 173 16.07 -6.14 -11.89
C ALA A 173 17.15 -6.40 -10.84
N SER A 174 17.42 -7.66 -10.54
CA SER A 174 18.51 -8.03 -9.66
C SER A 174 19.79 -7.44 -10.28
N VAL A 175 20.40 -6.47 -9.62
CA VAL A 175 21.74 -6.05 -9.98
C VAL A 175 22.63 -7.26 -9.71
N VAL A 176 22.93 -8.01 -10.77
CA VAL A 176 23.92 -9.07 -10.72
C VAL A 176 25.25 -8.37 -10.44
N GLN A 177 25.66 -8.34 -9.18
CA GLN A 177 27.03 -8.01 -8.84
C GLN A 177 27.89 -9.12 -9.42
N PHE A 178 28.50 -8.86 -10.58
CA PHE A 178 29.60 -9.68 -11.04
C PHE A 178 30.73 -9.54 -10.01
N PRO A 179 31.16 -10.62 -9.36
CA PRO A 179 32.35 -10.56 -8.53
C PRO A 179 33.53 -10.22 -9.46
N GLY A 180 34.01 -8.99 -9.35
CA GLY A 180 35.20 -8.54 -10.07
C GLY A 180 36.36 -9.47 -9.72
N ARG A 181 36.84 -10.26 -10.70
CA ARG A 181 38.17 -10.85 -10.63
C ARG A 181 39.16 -9.69 -10.77
N TRP A 182 39.86 -9.40 -9.71
CA TRP A 182 41.10 -8.66 -9.77
C TRP A 182 42.21 -9.66 -10.12
N LEU A 183 42.83 -9.47 -11.27
CA LEU A 183 44.16 -10.00 -11.60
C LEU A 183 45.20 -9.03 -11.06
#